data_34c8408c3562e04c76a1a454020d6981
#
_entry.id   34c8408c3562e04c76a1a454020d6981
#
_cell.length_a   1.000
_cell.length_b   1.000
_cell.length_c   1.000
_cell.angle_alpha   90.00
_cell.angle_beta   90.00
_cell.angle_gamma   90.00
#
_symmetry.space_group_name_H-M   'P 1'
#
loop_
_entity.id
_entity.type
_entity.pdbx_description
1 polymer ?
#
loop_
_entity_poly.entity_id
_entity_poly.type
_entity_poly.pdbx_seq_one_letter_code
_entity_poly.pdbx_strand_id
1 'polypeptide(L)'
;QLIEEIRAVEKEWVKIPCGDAMDKNWRRLKYVRYADDFLVGVIGSKADCTQIKADIAQYMSEKLKLELSDEKTLITQAQKPAKFLGYEIFIRKSNATKRDKNGTLTRAFNNNIVLHVSSDVMKKKLMDYDAIRFDYSTGTEVWKPKARSYMKNRDMTDILMQYNAEIRGFYNYFSIAHNSSAMNSFYYIMEYSMCKTLACKMESTVRQVRKKYYKNKKFAIPYVDGKGNTQYRVFYDEGFKRKTAWKNASCDNIPNTMFTKYPSLISRLKDRTCELCGAEGDTTMFQVHSLKTLKGENEWERKMKRMNRKTLAVCGACDEKIHSKQRRD
;
A
#
# COMPACT_ATOMS: atom_id res chain seq x y z
N GLN A 1 -39.61 -39.75 -2.27
CA GLN A 1 -38.58 -40.68 -2.73
C GLN A 1 -37.80 -40.11 -3.93
N LEU A 2 -38.43 -39.87 -5.10
CA LEU A 2 -37.77 -39.31 -6.30
C LEU A 2 -37.10 -37.96 -6.04
N ILE A 3 -37.77 -37.06 -5.30
CA ILE A 3 -37.22 -35.73 -4.93
C ILE A 3 -35.99 -35.87 -4.01
N GLU A 4 -35.96 -36.85 -3.13
CA GLU A 4 -34.82 -37.11 -2.25
C GLU A 4 -33.65 -37.68 -3.02
N GLU A 5 -33.91 -38.58 -4.00
CA GLU A 5 -32.89 -39.09 -4.92
C GLU A 5 -32.29 -37.96 -5.77
N ILE A 6 -33.11 -37.08 -6.35
CA ILE A 6 -32.64 -35.92 -7.11
C ILE A 6 -31.74 -35.03 -6.21
N ARG A 7 -32.16 -34.73 -4.99
CA ARG A 7 -31.38 -33.93 -4.04
C ARG A 7 -30.04 -34.58 -3.64
N ALA A 8 -30.02 -35.90 -3.55
CA ALA A 8 -28.80 -36.66 -3.31
C ALA A 8 -27.81 -36.55 -4.47
N VAL A 9 -28.32 -36.77 -5.71
CA VAL A 9 -27.52 -36.64 -6.93
C VAL A 9 -27.01 -35.20 -7.11
N GLU A 10 -27.80 -34.17 -6.88
CA GLU A 10 -27.38 -32.78 -6.92
C GLU A 10 -26.24 -32.51 -5.93
N LYS A 11 -26.29 -33.04 -4.71
CA LYS A 11 -25.22 -32.89 -3.73
C LYS A 11 -23.90 -33.51 -4.20
N GLU A 12 -23.97 -34.68 -4.85
CA GLU A 12 -22.77 -35.33 -5.38
C GLU A 12 -22.26 -34.60 -6.61
N TRP A 13 -23.14 -34.22 -7.54
CA TRP A 13 -22.76 -33.47 -8.73
C TRP A 13 -22.06 -32.14 -8.43
N VAL A 14 -22.55 -31.37 -7.46
CA VAL A 14 -21.94 -30.08 -7.07
C VAL A 14 -20.51 -30.27 -6.49
N LYS A 15 -20.19 -31.46 -5.96
CA LYS A 15 -18.84 -31.77 -5.48
C LYS A 15 -17.84 -31.99 -6.62
N ILE A 16 -18.30 -32.37 -7.80
CA ILE A 16 -17.43 -32.67 -8.96
C ILE A 16 -16.91 -31.34 -9.55
N PRO A 17 -15.59 -31.16 -9.69
CA PRO A 17 -15.03 -29.99 -10.37
C PRO A 17 -15.47 -29.91 -11.83
N CYS A 18 -15.85 -28.75 -12.31
CA CYS A 18 -16.18 -28.52 -13.71
C CYS A 18 -14.95 -28.48 -14.66
N GLY A 19 -13.76 -28.61 -14.13
CA GLY A 19 -12.50 -28.67 -14.89
C GLY A 19 -11.49 -29.60 -14.23
N ASP A 20 -10.81 -30.40 -15.03
CA ASP A 20 -9.69 -31.22 -14.60
C ASP A 20 -8.38 -30.43 -14.78
N ALA A 21 -7.69 -30.17 -13.67
CA ALA A 21 -6.39 -29.49 -13.69
C ALA A 21 -5.28 -30.35 -14.33
N MET A 22 -5.51 -31.66 -14.51
CA MET A 22 -4.58 -32.60 -15.12
C MET A 22 -4.89 -32.89 -16.59
N ASP A 23 -5.97 -32.31 -17.14
CA ASP A 23 -6.29 -32.43 -18.54
C ASP A 23 -5.15 -31.87 -19.41
N LYS A 24 -4.56 -32.72 -20.23
CA LYS A 24 -3.44 -32.37 -21.11
C LYS A 24 -3.82 -31.32 -22.16
N ASN A 25 -5.11 -31.24 -22.52
CA ASN A 25 -5.63 -30.26 -23.48
C ASN A 25 -5.96 -28.91 -22.82
N TRP A 26 -5.97 -28.83 -21.50
CA TRP A 26 -6.29 -27.62 -20.72
C TRP A 26 -5.07 -27.08 -19.95
N ARG A 27 -3.93 -26.96 -20.61
CA ARG A 27 -2.75 -26.36 -20.00
C ARG A 27 -2.77 -24.85 -20.18
N ARG A 28 -2.51 -24.13 -19.09
CA ARG A 28 -2.48 -22.66 -19.13
C ARG A 28 -1.36 -22.15 -18.23
N LEU A 29 -0.77 -21.03 -18.68
CA LEU A 29 0.23 -20.28 -17.93
C LEU A 29 -0.24 -18.83 -17.81
N LYS A 30 -0.11 -18.27 -16.63
CA LYS A 30 -0.29 -16.85 -16.35
C LYS A 30 0.95 -16.32 -15.66
N TYR A 31 1.39 -15.16 -16.07
CA TYR A 31 2.60 -14.52 -15.60
C TYR A 31 2.27 -13.12 -15.08
N VAL A 32 2.81 -12.78 -13.90
CA VAL A 32 2.72 -11.45 -13.30
C VAL A 32 4.11 -11.07 -12.83
N ARG A 33 4.55 -9.86 -13.13
CA ARG A 33 5.85 -9.34 -12.73
C ARG A 33 5.69 -7.97 -12.05
N TYR A 34 6.50 -7.75 -11.03
CA TYR A 34 6.66 -6.45 -10.41
C TYR A 34 8.16 -6.25 -10.12
N ALA A 35 8.80 -5.31 -10.83
CA ALA A 35 10.25 -5.11 -10.81
C ALA A 35 11.03 -6.41 -11.04
N ASP A 36 11.75 -6.88 -10.05
CA ASP A 36 12.56 -8.10 -10.10
C ASP A 36 11.78 -9.34 -9.70
N ASP A 37 10.68 -9.16 -8.96
CA ASP A 37 9.83 -10.25 -8.50
C ASP A 37 8.84 -10.68 -9.58
N PHE A 38 8.64 -11.99 -9.76
CA PHE A 38 7.62 -12.52 -10.64
C PHE A 38 6.89 -13.74 -10.03
N LEU A 39 5.68 -13.94 -10.50
CA LEU A 39 4.84 -15.08 -10.14
C LEU A 39 4.32 -15.74 -11.42
N VAL A 40 4.48 -17.05 -11.53
CA VAL A 40 3.96 -17.84 -12.64
C VAL A 40 2.91 -18.82 -12.11
N GLY A 41 1.69 -18.67 -12.57
CA GLY A 41 0.60 -19.61 -12.28
C GLY A 41 0.47 -20.61 -13.43
N VAL A 42 0.57 -21.91 -13.12
CA VAL A 42 0.51 -22.97 -14.12
C VAL A 42 -0.66 -23.91 -13.80
N ILE A 43 -1.47 -24.20 -14.82
CA ILE A 43 -2.39 -25.33 -14.81
C ILE A 43 -1.70 -26.45 -15.56
N GLY A 44 -1.25 -27.48 -14.82
CA GLY A 44 -0.45 -28.58 -15.36
C GLY A 44 0.18 -29.43 -14.26
N SER A 45 1.05 -30.35 -14.66
CA SER A 45 1.78 -31.24 -13.75
C SER A 45 2.97 -30.53 -13.08
N LYS A 46 3.52 -31.16 -12.04
CA LYS A 46 4.78 -30.72 -11.43
C LYS A 46 5.94 -30.76 -12.44
N ALA A 47 5.93 -31.76 -13.32
CA ALA A 47 6.94 -31.89 -14.38
C ALA A 47 6.93 -30.69 -15.33
N ASP A 48 5.73 -30.22 -15.74
CA ASP A 48 5.58 -29.01 -16.56
C ASP A 48 6.15 -27.79 -15.84
N CYS A 49 5.88 -27.62 -14.55
CA CYS A 49 6.42 -26.51 -13.76
C CYS A 49 7.96 -26.57 -13.67
N THR A 50 8.52 -27.76 -13.55
CA THR A 50 9.98 -27.97 -13.50
C THR A 50 10.62 -27.58 -14.84
N GLN A 51 10.01 -27.98 -15.96
CA GLN A 51 10.48 -27.61 -17.30
C GLN A 51 10.40 -26.09 -17.50
N ILE A 52 9.27 -25.47 -17.17
CA ILE A 52 9.10 -24.02 -17.26
C ILE A 52 10.14 -23.26 -16.42
N LYS A 53 10.44 -23.73 -15.20
CA LYS A 53 11.50 -23.15 -14.36
C LYS A 53 12.86 -23.23 -15.06
N ALA A 54 13.20 -24.38 -15.66
CA ALA A 54 14.45 -24.57 -16.39
C ALA A 54 14.53 -23.65 -17.62
N ASP A 55 13.45 -23.57 -18.40
CA ASP A 55 13.39 -22.72 -19.59
C ASP A 55 13.57 -21.22 -19.23
N ILE A 56 12.95 -20.78 -18.12
CA ILE A 56 13.13 -19.41 -17.61
C ILE A 56 14.58 -19.19 -17.17
N ALA A 57 15.20 -20.11 -16.45
CA ALA A 57 16.59 -20.00 -16.00
C ALA A 57 17.55 -19.92 -17.19
N GLN A 58 17.34 -20.77 -18.20
CA GLN A 58 18.13 -20.75 -19.42
C GLN A 58 17.97 -19.42 -20.17
N TYR A 59 16.75 -18.94 -20.37
CA TYR A 59 16.48 -17.66 -21.02
C TYR A 59 17.15 -16.49 -20.29
N MET A 60 17.04 -16.43 -18.97
CA MET A 60 17.66 -15.38 -18.19
C MET A 60 19.18 -15.39 -18.29
N SER A 61 19.81 -16.56 -18.24
CA SER A 61 21.26 -16.70 -18.36
C SER A 61 21.74 -16.36 -19.77
N GLU A 62 21.13 -16.94 -20.81
CA GLU A 62 21.61 -16.79 -22.19
C GLU A 62 21.29 -15.42 -22.79
N LYS A 63 20.09 -14.92 -22.61
CA LYS A 63 19.60 -13.68 -23.25
C LYS A 63 19.79 -12.44 -22.41
N LEU A 64 19.57 -12.52 -21.11
CA LEU A 64 19.60 -11.37 -20.21
C LEU A 64 20.89 -11.27 -19.40
N LYS A 65 21.72 -12.32 -19.39
CA LYS A 65 22.95 -12.43 -18.57
C LYS A 65 22.66 -12.23 -17.08
N LEU A 66 21.52 -12.75 -16.64
CA LEU A 66 21.05 -12.71 -15.25
C LEU A 66 20.98 -14.13 -14.71
N GLU A 67 21.23 -14.28 -13.41
CA GLU A 67 21.09 -15.55 -12.70
C GLU A 67 19.77 -15.62 -11.95
N LEU A 68 19.08 -16.76 -12.05
CA LEU A 68 17.87 -17.03 -11.29
C LEU A 68 18.26 -17.56 -9.91
N SER A 69 17.78 -16.92 -8.83
CA SER A 69 18.01 -17.42 -7.48
C SER A 69 17.18 -18.67 -7.23
N ASP A 70 17.82 -19.81 -7.14
CA ASP A 70 17.18 -21.11 -6.88
C ASP A 70 16.51 -21.19 -5.49
N GLU A 71 17.12 -20.56 -4.50
CA GLU A 71 16.57 -20.50 -3.13
C GLU A 71 15.23 -19.73 -3.05
N LYS A 72 15.05 -18.72 -3.90
CA LYS A 72 13.84 -17.88 -3.93
C LYS A 72 12.81 -18.36 -4.96
N THR A 73 13.25 -19.07 -6.01
CA THR A 73 12.37 -19.54 -7.08
C THR A 73 11.87 -20.94 -6.78
N LEU A 74 10.76 -21.01 -6.06
CA LEU A 74 10.16 -22.26 -5.58
C LEU A 74 8.97 -22.69 -6.45
N ILE A 75 8.84 -24.00 -6.66
CA ILE A 75 7.63 -24.61 -7.24
C ILE A 75 6.71 -24.98 -6.07
N THR A 76 5.60 -24.27 -5.94
CA THR A 76 4.65 -24.43 -4.83
C THR A 76 3.32 -24.96 -5.37
N GLN A 77 2.76 -25.99 -4.73
CA GLN A 77 1.42 -26.47 -5.05
C GLN A 77 0.40 -25.32 -4.81
N ALA A 78 -0.51 -25.11 -5.75
CA ALA A 78 -1.42 -23.96 -5.74
C ALA A 78 -2.31 -23.84 -4.47
N GLN A 79 -2.53 -24.92 -3.72
CA GLN A 79 -3.25 -24.89 -2.44
C GLN A 79 -2.36 -24.47 -1.26
N LYS A 80 -1.04 -24.51 -1.41
CA LYS A 80 -0.08 -24.03 -0.42
C LYS A 80 0.25 -22.57 -0.66
N PRO A 81 0.51 -21.76 0.38
CA PRO A 81 0.80 -20.35 0.21
C PRO A 81 2.14 -20.13 -0.50
N ALA A 82 2.10 -19.39 -1.60
CA ALA A 82 3.27 -18.85 -2.29
C ALA A 82 3.43 -17.39 -1.86
N LYS A 83 4.64 -16.99 -1.48
CA LYS A 83 4.94 -15.60 -1.06
C LYS A 83 5.24 -14.73 -2.29
N PHE A 84 4.51 -13.63 -2.45
CA PHE A 84 4.73 -12.64 -3.49
C PHE A 84 4.33 -11.25 -2.99
N LEU A 85 5.23 -10.29 -3.06
CA LEU A 85 5.02 -8.89 -2.61
C LEU A 85 4.47 -8.78 -1.17
N GLY A 86 4.93 -9.62 -0.26
CA GLY A 86 4.45 -9.66 1.13
C GLY A 86 3.09 -10.33 1.34
N TYR A 87 2.42 -10.73 0.27
CA TYR A 87 1.21 -11.56 0.34
C TYR A 87 1.55 -13.05 0.30
N GLU A 88 0.69 -13.83 0.90
CA GLU A 88 0.58 -15.27 0.69
C GLU A 88 -0.57 -15.52 -0.30
N ILE A 89 -0.22 -16.09 -1.45
CA ILE A 89 -1.15 -16.36 -2.55
C ILE A 89 -1.38 -17.85 -2.64
N PHE A 90 -2.64 -18.27 -2.61
CA PHE A 90 -3.01 -19.67 -2.77
C PHE A 90 -4.42 -19.82 -3.32
N ILE A 91 -4.74 -21.02 -3.80
CA ILE A 91 -6.08 -21.34 -4.28
C ILE A 91 -6.84 -22.06 -3.17
N ARG A 92 -7.99 -21.50 -2.78
CA ARG A 92 -8.89 -22.14 -1.84
C ARG A 92 -9.76 -23.14 -2.57
N LYS A 93 -9.58 -24.43 -2.27
CA LYS A 93 -10.36 -25.53 -2.79
C LYS A 93 -11.08 -26.23 -1.65
N SER A 94 -12.39 -26.46 -1.81
CA SER A 94 -13.19 -27.23 -0.86
C SER A 94 -14.33 -27.90 -1.59
N ASN A 95 -14.65 -29.13 -1.22
CA ASN A 95 -15.83 -29.85 -1.69
C ASN A 95 -17.07 -29.58 -0.83
N ALA A 96 -16.95 -28.75 0.24
CA ALA A 96 -18.09 -28.33 1.02
C ALA A 96 -19.07 -27.52 0.17
N THR A 97 -20.35 -27.79 0.35
CA THR A 97 -21.43 -27.10 -0.36
C THR A 97 -22.12 -26.10 0.56
N LYS A 98 -22.63 -25.04 0.00
CA LYS A 98 -23.47 -24.03 0.65
C LYS A 98 -24.62 -23.63 -0.26
N ARG A 99 -25.72 -23.13 0.30
CA ARG A 99 -26.76 -22.47 -0.50
C ARG A 99 -26.39 -20.99 -0.68
N ASP A 100 -26.60 -20.52 -1.89
CA ASP A 100 -26.48 -19.08 -2.21
C ASP A 100 -27.74 -18.31 -1.75
N LYS A 101 -27.80 -17.01 -2.08
CA LYS A 101 -28.94 -16.14 -1.73
C LYS A 101 -30.25 -16.58 -2.38
N ASN A 102 -30.18 -17.30 -3.49
CA ASN A 102 -31.32 -17.79 -4.27
C ASN A 102 -31.70 -19.24 -3.88
N GLY A 103 -31.04 -19.80 -2.85
CA GLY A 103 -31.29 -21.17 -2.41
C GLY A 103 -30.59 -22.24 -3.25
N THR A 104 -29.84 -21.88 -4.30
CA THR A 104 -29.13 -22.81 -5.19
C THR A 104 -27.93 -23.42 -4.46
N LEU A 105 -27.78 -24.73 -4.55
CA LEU A 105 -26.65 -25.44 -3.97
C LEU A 105 -25.38 -25.16 -4.78
N THR A 106 -24.37 -24.60 -4.13
CA THR A 106 -23.09 -24.25 -4.77
C THR A 106 -21.92 -24.74 -3.91
N ARG A 107 -20.73 -24.89 -4.50
CA ARG A 107 -19.53 -25.11 -3.73
C ARG A 107 -19.20 -23.90 -2.85
N ALA A 108 -18.76 -24.15 -1.61
CA ALA A 108 -18.34 -23.08 -0.71
C ALA A 108 -17.15 -22.28 -1.27
N PHE A 109 -16.22 -22.98 -1.92
CA PHE A 109 -15.04 -22.38 -2.55
C PHE A 109 -14.79 -23.01 -3.92
N ASN A 110 -14.86 -22.19 -4.97
CA ASN A 110 -14.73 -22.65 -6.34
C ASN A 110 -13.37 -22.22 -6.92
N ASN A 111 -12.28 -22.78 -6.42
CA ASN A 111 -10.91 -22.53 -6.89
C ASN A 111 -10.53 -21.04 -6.94
N ASN A 112 -11.05 -20.25 -6.01
CA ASN A 112 -10.75 -18.81 -5.97
C ASN A 112 -9.34 -18.56 -5.47
N ILE A 113 -8.63 -17.66 -6.13
CA ILE A 113 -7.33 -17.15 -5.66
C ILE A 113 -7.58 -16.31 -4.42
N VAL A 114 -6.80 -16.58 -3.39
CA VAL A 114 -6.87 -15.90 -2.09
C VAL A 114 -5.55 -15.22 -1.81
N LEU A 115 -5.63 -14.00 -1.33
CA LEU A 115 -4.50 -13.20 -0.86
C LEU A 115 -4.59 -13.11 0.66
N HIS A 116 -3.58 -13.53 1.37
CA HIS A 116 -3.49 -13.37 2.83
C HIS A 116 -2.28 -12.50 3.22
N VAL A 117 -2.40 -11.85 4.34
CA VAL A 117 -1.26 -11.27 5.07
C VAL A 117 -0.78 -12.30 6.07
N SER A 118 0.49 -12.67 5.99
CA SER A 118 1.06 -13.63 6.95
C SER A 118 1.37 -12.97 8.30
N SER A 119 1.38 -13.80 9.34
CA SER A 119 1.82 -13.39 10.68
C SER A 119 3.26 -12.89 10.66
N ASP A 120 4.13 -13.51 9.85
CA ASP A 120 5.55 -13.13 9.73
C ASP A 120 5.71 -11.70 9.23
N VAL A 121 4.90 -11.29 8.24
CA VAL A 121 4.93 -9.92 7.70
C VAL A 121 4.48 -8.91 8.76
N MET A 122 3.42 -9.24 9.51
CA MET A 122 2.96 -8.39 10.63
C MET A 122 4.02 -8.30 11.73
N LYS A 123 4.62 -9.44 12.10
CA LYS A 123 5.70 -9.52 13.08
C LYS A 123 6.89 -8.67 12.68
N LYS A 124 7.40 -8.86 11.46
CA LYS A 124 8.52 -8.09 10.93
C LYS A 124 8.22 -6.59 10.96
N LYS A 125 7.03 -6.19 10.54
CA LYS A 125 6.65 -4.77 10.52
C LYS A 125 6.53 -4.16 11.92
N LEU A 126 6.02 -4.90 12.90
CA LEU A 126 5.98 -4.47 14.30
C LEU A 126 7.39 -4.37 14.91
N MET A 127 8.32 -5.23 14.47
CA MET A 127 9.74 -5.13 14.84
C MET A 127 10.39 -3.90 14.23
N ASP A 128 10.20 -3.67 12.92
CA ASP A 128 10.71 -2.48 12.21
C ASP A 128 10.23 -1.19 12.88
N TYR A 129 9.02 -1.18 13.40
CA TYR A 129 8.45 -0.05 14.15
C TYR A 129 8.89 0.01 15.62
N ASP A 130 9.65 -0.94 16.11
CA ASP A 130 10.03 -1.07 17.52
C ASP A 130 8.82 -1.06 18.49
N ALA A 131 7.69 -1.64 18.04
CA ALA A 131 6.42 -1.64 18.77
C ALA A 131 6.16 -2.92 19.56
N ILE A 132 6.99 -3.96 19.38
CA ILE A 132 6.80 -5.30 19.91
C ILE A 132 8.01 -5.79 20.68
N ARG A 133 7.78 -6.63 21.69
CA ARG A 133 8.76 -7.51 22.31
C ARG A 133 8.20 -8.91 22.41
N PHE A 134 9.07 -9.92 22.43
CA PHE A 134 8.66 -11.32 22.57
C PHE A 134 8.79 -11.78 24.02
N ASP A 135 7.83 -12.56 24.44
CA ASP A 135 7.80 -13.22 25.74
C ASP A 135 7.69 -14.73 25.51
N TYR A 136 8.63 -15.48 26.06
CA TYR A 136 8.72 -16.95 25.92
C TYR A 136 8.44 -17.67 27.24
N SER A 137 7.96 -16.96 28.25
CA SER A 137 7.74 -17.52 29.59
C SER A 137 6.72 -18.68 29.63
N THR A 138 5.87 -18.77 28.63
CA THR A 138 4.85 -19.85 28.50
C THR A 138 5.29 -21.00 27.59
N GLY A 139 6.57 -21.05 27.17
CA GLY A 139 7.08 -22.04 26.22
C GLY A 139 6.68 -21.78 24.76
N THR A 140 5.85 -20.76 24.50
CA THR A 140 5.45 -20.32 23.15
C THR A 140 5.76 -18.83 22.98
N GLU A 141 5.95 -18.40 21.73
CA GLU A 141 6.19 -16.99 21.44
C GLU A 141 4.91 -16.17 21.63
N VAL A 142 4.92 -15.28 22.62
CA VAL A 142 3.82 -14.35 22.89
C VAL A 142 4.25 -12.93 22.54
N TRP A 143 3.46 -12.27 21.75
CA TRP A 143 3.70 -10.88 21.33
C TRP A 143 3.23 -9.89 22.39
N LYS A 144 4.15 -9.10 22.90
CA LYS A 144 3.87 -8.07 23.93
C LYS A 144 4.15 -6.68 23.36
N PRO A 145 3.25 -5.70 23.52
CA PRO A 145 3.49 -4.32 23.12
C PRO A 145 4.69 -3.72 23.84
N LYS A 146 5.55 -2.98 23.14
CA LYS A 146 6.72 -2.28 23.67
C LYS A 146 6.52 -0.77 23.56
N ALA A 147 6.99 0.00 24.58
CA ALA A 147 7.03 1.45 24.50
C ALA A 147 8.16 1.89 23.56
N ARG A 148 7.92 2.90 22.73
CA ARG A 148 8.93 3.56 21.89
C ARG A 148 9.51 4.75 22.66
N SER A 149 10.36 4.49 23.62
CA SER A 149 10.89 5.50 24.55
C SER A 149 11.62 6.63 23.84
N TYR A 150 12.20 6.41 22.67
CA TYR A 150 12.84 7.44 21.85
C TYR A 150 11.88 8.55 21.40
N MET A 151 10.55 8.29 21.42
CA MET A 151 9.54 9.28 21.05
C MET A 151 9.06 10.12 22.23
N LYS A 152 9.47 9.83 23.46
CA LYS A 152 8.92 10.49 24.67
C LYS A 152 9.05 12.02 24.66
N ASN A 153 10.06 12.56 23.98
CA ASN A 153 10.30 14.00 23.89
C ASN A 153 9.48 14.70 22.79
N ARG A 154 8.81 13.94 21.91
CA ARG A 154 7.93 14.51 20.88
C ARG A 154 6.60 14.96 21.50
N ASP A 155 5.87 15.84 20.80
CA ASP A 155 4.52 16.19 21.22
C ASP A 155 3.59 14.97 21.20
N MET A 156 2.59 14.97 22.08
CA MET A 156 1.66 13.82 22.21
C MET A 156 0.82 13.59 20.94
N THR A 157 0.43 14.67 20.29
CA THR A 157 -0.30 14.62 19.02
C THR A 157 0.58 14.06 17.91
N ASP A 158 1.87 14.39 17.88
CA ASP A 158 2.82 13.87 16.90
C ASP A 158 3.07 12.38 17.09
N ILE A 159 3.18 11.93 18.35
CA ILE A 159 3.27 10.50 18.67
C ILE A 159 2.05 9.78 18.12
N LEU A 160 0.84 10.25 18.42
CA LEU A 160 -0.41 9.63 17.95
C LEU A 160 -0.49 9.63 16.42
N MET A 161 -0.14 10.74 15.77
CA MET A 161 -0.15 10.85 14.30
C MET A 161 0.82 9.89 13.64
N GLN A 162 2.00 9.66 14.21
CA GLN A 162 2.99 8.70 13.72
C GLN A 162 2.40 7.28 13.75
N TYR A 163 1.80 6.85 14.87
CA TYR A 163 1.15 5.54 14.96
C TYR A 163 -0.01 5.40 13.96
N ASN A 164 -0.83 6.45 13.80
CA ASN A 164 -1.91 6.45 12.81
C ASN A 164 -1.40 6.31 11.38
N ALA A 165 -0.32 7.01 11.03
CA ALA A 165 0.30 6.95 9.71
C ALA A 165 0.83 5.54 9.41
N GLU A 166 1.49 4.92 10.39
CA GLU A 166 2.03 3.56 10.26
C GLU A 166 0.93 2.50 10.12
N ILE A 167 -0.15 2.59 10.92
CA ILE A 167 -1.30 1.68 10.81
C ILE A 167 -1.99 1.86 9.47
N ARG A 168 -2.25 3.11 9.07
CA ARG A 168 -2.90 3.42 7.79
C ARG A 168 -2.06 2.96 6.60
N GLY A 169 -0.75 3.17 6.64
CA GLY A 169 0.17 2.74 5.59
C GLY A 169 0.18 1.22 5.44
N PHE A 170 0.27 0.49 6.55
CA PHE A 170 0.21 -0.97 6.55
C PHE A 170 -1.14 -1.48 6.03
N TYR A 171 -2.25 -0.94 6.54
CA TYR A 171 -3.59 -1.33 6.07
C TYR A 171 -3.81 -0.98 4.59
N ASN A 172 -3.40 0.19 4.12
CA ASN A 172 -3.60 0.56 2.73
C ASN A 172 -2.91 -0.40 1.77
N TYR A 173 -1.70 -0.86 2.12
CA TYR A 173 -0.98 -1.85 1.33
C TYR A 173 -1.70 -3.20 1.30
N PHE A 174 -2.16 -3.69 2.46
CA PHE A 174 -2.78 -5.01 2.59
C PHE A 174 -4.32 -5.00 2.56
N SER A 175 -4.95 -3.90 2.21
CA SER A 175 -6.41 -3.73 2.30
C SER A 175 -7.22 -4.67 1.39
N ILE A 176 -6.61 -5.21 0.33
CA ILE A 176 -7.24 -6.18 -0.57
C ILE A 176 -7.16 -7.63 -0.07
N ALA A 177 -6.41 -7.89 1.00
CA ALA A 177 -6.26 -9.22 1.57
C ALA A 177 -7.61 -9.78 2.06
N HIS A 178 -7.83 -11.08 1.83
CA HIS A 178 -9.07 -11.75 2.28
C HIS A 178 -9.15 -11.88 3.81
N ASN A 179 -8.01 -11.91 4.48
CA ASN A 179 -7.89 -11.93 5.92
C ASN A 179 -7.57 -10.55 6.52
N SER A 180 -8.03 -9.45 5.91
CA SER A 180 -7.76 -8.09 6.40
C SER A 180 -8.14 -7.90 7.88
N SER A 181 -9.12 -8.64 8.39
CA SER A 181 -9.48 -8.66 9.82
C SER A 181 -8.34 -9.13 10.74
N ALA A 182 -7.36 -9.88 10.24
CA ALA A 182 -6.18 -10.27 11.03
C ALA A 182 -5.34 -9.04 11.45
N MET A 183 -5.50 -7.91 10.77
CA MET A 183 -4.86 -6.65 11.16
C MET A 183 -5.35 -6.09 12.51
N ASN A 184 -6.45 -6.60 13.06
CA ASN A 184 -6.87 -6.25 14.42
C ASN A 184 -5.80 -6.64 15.47
N SER A 185 -5.07 -7.73 15.27
CA SER A 185 -3.96 -8.12 16.14
C SER A 185 -2.79 -7.14 16.05
N PHE A 186 -2.45 -6.70 14.83
CA PHE A 186 -1.46 -5.66 14.60
C PHE A 186 -1.88 -4.35 15.26
N TYR A 187 -3.12 -3.91 15.06
CA TYR A 187 -3.70 -2.72 15.66
C TYR A 187 -3.63 -2.76 17.20
N TYR A 188 -4.00 -3.88 17.80
CA TYR A 188 -3.94 -4.06 19.26
C TYR A 188 -2.53 -3.81 19.80
N ILE A 189 -1.50 -4.39 19.17
CA ILE A 189 -0.11 -4.17 19.56
C ILE A 189 0.28 -2.69 19.42
N MET A 190 -0.10 -2.06 18.31
CA MET A 190 0.19 -0.64 18.04
C MET A 190 -0.51 0.29 19.04
N GLU A 191 -1.79 0.04 19.36
CA GLU A 191 -2.54 0.82 20.35
C GLU A 191 -1.89 0.76 21.74
N TYR A 192 -1.57 -0.44 22.21
CA TYR A 192 -0.93 -0.61 23.51
C TYR A 192 0.52 -0.12 23.53
N SER A 193 1.25 -0.22 22.43
CA SER A 193 2.59 0.36 22.28
C SER A 193 2.52 1.89 22.39
N MET A 194 1.56 2.53 21.72
CA MET A 194 1.31 3.96 21.86
C MET A 194 0.96 4.34 23.29
N CYS A 195 0.03 3.63 23.92
CA CYS A 195 -0.36 3.90 25.32
C CYS A 195 0.84 3.78 26.28
N LYS A 196 1.73 2.81 26.06
CA LYS A 196 2.98 2.66 26.85
C LYS A 196 3.95 3.79 26.57
N THR A 197 4.07 4.26 25.34
CA THR A 197 4.92 5.38 24.95
C THR A 197 4.43 6.68 25.64
N LEU A 198 3.12 6.92 25.62
CA LEU A 198 2.51 8.07 26.31
C LEU A 198 2.64 7.95 27.84
N ALA A 199 2.48 6.75 28.38
CA ALA A 199 2.69 6.51 29.81
C ALA A 199 4.13 6.83 30.24
N CYS A 200 5.11 6.42 29.42
CA CYS A 200 6.51 6.75 29.63
C CYS A 200 6.77 8.27 29.57
N LYS A 201 6.13 8.98 28.61
CA LYS A 201 6.23 10.46 28.51
C LYS A 201 5.62 11.17 29.71
N MET A 202 4.49 10.66 30.21
CA MET A 202 3.71 11.30 31.29
C MET A 202 4.11 10.81 32.68
N GLU A 203 5.14 9.96 32.80
CA GLU A 203 5.53 9.32 34.04
C GLU A 203 4.36 8.69 34.80
N SER A 204 3.49 8.03 34.05
CA SER A 204 2.22 7.48 34.52
C SER A 204 2.04 6.02 34.09
N THR A 205 0.93 5.41 34.45
CA THR A 205 0.59 4.05 34.04
C THR A 205 -0.28 4.05 32.77
N VAL A 206 -0.23 2.97 32.00
CA VAL A 206 -1.11 2.78 30.84
C VAL A 206 -2.58 2.91 31.23
N ARG A 207 -2.96 2.42 32.42
CA ARG A 207 -4.32 2.54 32.96
C ARG A 207 -4.75 4.00 33.12
N GLN A 208 -3.89 4.85 33.66
CA GLN A 208 -4.17 6.28 33.84
C GLN A 208 -4.27 7.00 32.49
N VAL A 209 -3.34 6.71 31.54
CA VAL A 209 -3.39 7.26 30.19
C VAL A 209 -4.69 6.90 29.50
N ARG A 210 -5.09 5.63 29.54
CA ARG A 210 -6.37 5.19 28.94
C ARG A 210 -7.56 5.85 29.62
N LYS A 211 -7.60 5.92 30.96
CA LYS A 211 -8.69 6.60 31.69
C LYS A 211 -8.83 8.07 31.28
N LYS A 212 -7.70 8.76 31.03
CA LYS A 212 -7.68 10.19 30.67
C LYS A 212 -8.13 10.45 29.24
N TYR A 213 -7.67 9.63 28.27
CA TYR A 213 -7.82 9.90 26.83
C TYR A 213 -8.78 8.96 26.10
N TYR A 214 -9.21 7.86 26.72
CA TYR A 214 -10.14 6.91 26.10
C TYR A 214 -11.58 7.26 26.51
N LYS A 215 -12.31 7.90 25.61
CA LYS A 215 -13.71 8.33 25.81
C LYS A 215 -14.56 7.85 24.63
N ASN A 216 -15.81 7.45 24.92
CA ASN A 216 -16.75 7.01 23.88
C ASN A 216 -16.19 5.94 22.93
N LYS A 217 -15.49 4.95 23.50
CA LYS A 217 -14.83 3.85 22.76
C LYS A 217 -13.71 4.31 21.78
N LYS A 218 -13.24 5.56 21.89
CA LYS A 218 -12.16 6.10 21.05
C LYS A 218 -11.07 6.70 21.94
N PHE A 219 -9.82 6.50 21.52
CA PHE A 219 -8.68 7.17 22.14
C PHE A 219 -8.45 8.50 21.41
N ALA A 220 -8.51 9.61 22.13
CA ALA A 220 -8.38 10.93 21.54
C ALA A 220 -7.57 11.88 22.43
N ILE A 221 -6.65 12.63 21.83
CA ILE A 221 -5.79 13.62 22.48
C ILE A 221 -6.31 15.01 22.09
N PRO A 222 -6.64 15.89 23.04
CA PRO A 222 -6.99 17.28 22.77
C PRO A 222 -5.73 18.06 22.35
N TYR A 223 -5.90 18.98 21.44
CA TYR A 223 -4.91 19.98 21.08
C TYR A 223 -5.59 21.31 20.74
N VAL A 224 -4.85 22.40 20.82
CA VAL A 224 -5.37 23.74 20.47
C VAL A 224 -4.93 24.03 19.02
N ASP A 225 -5.88 24.40 18.17
CA ASP A 225 -5.59 24.80 16.80
C ASP A 225 -5.04 26.24 16.75
N GLY A 226 -4.54 26.66 15.58
CA GLY A 226 -4.00 28.01 15.37
C GLY A 226 -5.02 29.14 15.55
N LYS A 227 -6.32 28.83 15.77
CA LYS A 227 -7.39 29.78 16.04
C LYS A 227 -7.79 29.79 17.53
N GLY A 228 -7.10 29.03 18.40
CA GLY A 228 -7.39 28.91 19.81
C GLY A 228 -8.52 27.91 20.16
N ASN A 229 -9.07 27.17 19.18
CA ASN A 229 -10.12 26.19 19.45
C ASN A 229 -9.54 24.84 19.88
N THR A 230 -10.16 24.20 20.86
CA THR A 230 -9.80 22.83 21.26
C THR A 230 -10.32 21.83 20.26
N GLN A 231 -9.41 21.11 19.62
CA GLN A 231 -9.67 20.02 18.67
C GLN A 231 -9.20 18.69 19.25
N TYR A 232 -9.59 17.58 18.65
CA TYR A 232 -9.23 16.23 19.10
C TYR A 232 -8.57 15.45 17.98
N ARG A 233 -7.40 14.89 18.24
CA ARG A 233 -6.75 13.91 17.38
C ARG A 233 -7.14 12.52 17.84
N VAL A 234 -7.85 11.78 16.99
CA VAL A 234 -8.33 10.43 17.29
C VAL A 234 -7.30 9.40 16.81
N PHE A 235 -7.08 8.38 17.65
CA PHE A 235 -6.30 7.20 17.22
C PHE A 235 -7.09 6.44 16.16
N TYR A 236 -6.41 5.78 15.23
CA TYR A 236 -6.99 5.13 14.07
C TYR A 236 -8.26 4.33 14.41
N ASP A 237 -9.38 4.68 13.82
CA ASP A 237 -10.71 4.11 14.09
C ASP A 237 -11.49 3.73 12.81
N GLU A 238 -10.82 3.74 11.66
CA GLU A 238 -11.44 3.44 10.35
C GLU A 238 -11.71 1.94 10.14
N GLY A 239 -11.13 1.06 11.00
CA GLY A 239 -11.26 -0.39 10.91
C GLY A 239 -10.47 -1.00 9.73
N PHE A 240 -10.63 -2.33 9.56
CA PHE A 240 -9.86 -3.11 8.59
C PHE A 240 -10.76 -3.90 7.64
N LYS A 241 -11.75 -3.23 7.09
CA LYS A 241 -12.65 -3.84 6.09
C LYS A 241 -11.88 -4.10 4.79
N ARG A 242 -12.01 -5.31 4.25
CA ARG A 242 -11.42 -5.64 2.95
C ARG A 242 -11.92 -4.68 1.87
N LYS A 243 -10.99 -4.06 1.15
CA LYS A 243 -11.29 -3.28 -0.05
C LYS A 243 -11.34 -4.23 -1.25
N THR A 244 -12.31 -4.05 -2.13
CA THR A 244 -12.32 -4.77 -3.41
C THR A 244 -11.24 -4.20 -4.31
N ALA A 245 -10.47 -5.09 -4.96
CA ALA A 245 -9.54 -4.66 -5.99
C ALA A 245 -10.30 -3.91 -7.10
N TRP A 246 -9.67 -2.90 -7.68
CA TRP A 246 -10.28 -2.15 -8.78
C TRP A 246 -10.54 -3.09 -9.95
N LYS A 247 -11.78 -3.22 -10.35
CA LYS A 247 -12.20 -4.12 -11.44
C LYS A 247 -11.54 -3.78 -12.79
N ASN A 248 -11.13 -2.52 -12.96
CA ASN A 248 -10.53 -1.98 -14.19
C ASN A 248 -9.03 -1.71 -14.07
N ALA A 249 -8.36 -2.21 -13.01
CA ALA A 249 -6.92 -2.12 -12.94
C ALA A 249 -6.32 -3.03 -14.03
N SER A 250 -5.85 -2.43 -15.12
CA SER A 250 -5.04 -3.11 -16.13
C SER A 250 -3.56 -2.93 -15.77
N CYS A 251 -2.86 -4.04 -15.63
CA CYS A 251 -1.39 -4.00 -15.42
C CYS A 251 -0.65 -3.48 -16.66
N ASP A 252 -1.31 -3.50 -17.82
CA ASP A 252 -0.74 -3.03 -19.09
C ASP A 252 -0.99 -1.54 -19.34
N ASN A 253 -1.89 -0.93 -18.59
CA ASN A 253 -2.02 0.51 -18.57
C ASN A 253 -0.88 1.10 -17.73
N ILE A 254 0.27 1.23 -18.34
CA ILE A 254 1.29 2.14 -17.86
C ILE A 254 0.63 3.52 -17.86
N PRO A 255 0.48 4.19 -16.69
CA PRO A 255 -0.03 5.55 -16.69
C PRO A 255 0.86 6.37 -17.61
N ASN A 256 0.27 6.97 -18.65
CA ASN A 256 0.96 7.87 -19.56
C ASN A 256 1.34 9.19 -18.87
N THR A 257 1.38 9.20 -17.56
CA THR A 257 2.03 10.21 -16.77
C THR A 257 3.52 10.00 -16.93
N MET A 258 4.11 10.55 -17.98
CA MET A 258 5.48 10.98 -17.85
C MET A 258 5.54 11.79 -16.56
N PHE A 259 6.17 11.25 -15.54
CA PHE A 259 6.71 12.05 -14.46
C PHE A 259 7.81 12.90 -15.09
N THR A 260 7.42 13.96 -15.74
CA THR A 260 8.34 15.06 -15.99
C THR A 260 8.76 15.50 -14.60
N LYS A 261 9.94 15.08 -14.17
CA LYS A 261 10.60 15.72 -13.04
C LYS A 261 10.63 17.18 -13.40
N TYR A 262 9.79 17.98 -12.75
CA TYR A 262 9.89 19.42 -12.91
C TYR A 262 11.33 19.77 -12.52
N PRO A 263 12.10 20.40 -13.43
CA PRO A 263 13.48 20.73 -13.13
C PRO A 263 13.52 21.56 -11.83
N SER A 264 14.46 21.25 -10.95
CA SER A 264 14.62 21.99 -9.70
C SER A 264 14.93 23.46 -9.98
N LEU A 265 14.70 24.35 -9.01
CA LEU A 265 15.08 25.77 -9.14
C LEU A 265 16.55 25.92 -9.53
N ILE A 266 17.43 25.15 -8.91
CA ILE A 266 18.88 25.15 -9.18
C ILE A 266 19.18 24.68 -10.59
N SER A 267 18.51 23.62 -11.08
CA SER A 267 18.68 23.12 -12.45
C SER A 267 18.30 24.20 -13.48
N ARG A 268 17.14 24.85 -13.27
CA ARG A 268 16.62 25.90 -14.16
C ARG A 268 17.51 27.16 -14.24
N LEU A 269 18.17 27.51 -13.12
CA LEU A 269 19.16 28.60 -13.11
C LEU A 269 20.48 28.18 -13.80
N LYS A 270 20.90 26.90 -13.64
CA LYS A 270 22.08 26.36 -14.30
C LYS A 270 21.92 26.24 -15.82
N ASP A 271 20.69 26.03 -16.30
CA ASP A 271 20.38 25.96 -17.74
C ASP A 271 20.60 27.30 -18.46
N ARG A 272 20.77 28.41 -17.70
CA ARG A 272 21.04 29.77 -18.20
C ARG A 272 20.16 30.22 -19.37
N THR A 273 18.95 29.70 -19.44
CA THR A 273 17.97 30.01 -20.48
C THR A 273 16.76 30.74 -19.89
N CYS A 274 16.47 31.91 -20.41
CA CYS A 274 15.28 32.66 -19.96
C CYS A 274 14.00 31.93 -20.32
N GLU A 275 13.22 31.54 -19.31
CA GLU A 275 11.97 30.82 -19.56
C GLU A 275 10.88 31.70 -20.24
N LEU A 276 11.05 33.03 -20.33
CA LEU A 276 10.09 33.92 -20.96
C LEU A 276 10.43 34.18 -22.43
N CYS A 277 11.63 34.64 -22.74
CA CYS A 277 12.07 34.98 -24.10
C CYS A 277 12.99 33.97 -24.77
N GLY A 278 13.49 32.98 -24.05
CA GLY A 278 14.41 31.96 -24.59
C GLY A 278 15.85 32.43 -24.73
N ALA A 279 16.23 33.65 -24.34
CA ALA A 279 17.60 34.12 -24.40
C ALA A 279 18.52 33.36 -23.47
N GLU A 280 19.73 33.01 -23.95
CA GLU A 280 20.78 32.40 -23.16
C GLU A 280 21.60 33.46 -22.44
N GLY A 281 21.95 33.23 -21.19
CA GLY A 281 22.74 34.14 -20.35
C GLY A 281 22.40 34.01 -18.86
N ASP A 282 22.85 34.98 -18.10
CA ASP A 282 22.55 34.98 -16.66
C ASP A 282 21.06 35.19 -16.42
N THR A 283 20.48 34.30 -15.63
CA THR A 283 19.06 34.30 -15.28
C THR A 283 18.88 34.49 -13.78
N THR A 284 17.84 35.21 -13.41
CA THR A 284 17.39 35.42 -12.04
C THR A 284 16.07 34.71 -11.81
N MET A 285 15.74 34.38 -10.56
CA MET A 285 14.49 33.69 -10.24
C MET A 285 13.43 34.70 -9.81
N PHE A 286 12.49 34.96 -10.69
CA PHE A 286 11.29 35.73 -10.38
C PHE A 286 10.26 34.85 -9.65
N GLN A 287 9.64 35.38 -8.58
CA GLN A 287 8.67 34.63 -7.78
C GLN A 287 7.43 35.50 -7.46
N VAL A 288 6.25 34.86 -7.53
CA VAL A 288 4.98 35.46 -7.08
C VAL A 288 4.49 34.77 -5.78
N HIS A 289 3.79 35.55 -4.96
CA HIS A 289 3.26 35.03 -3.70
C HIS A 289 2.15 33.97 -3.93
N SER A 290 1.21 34.25 -4.87
CA SER A 290 0.10 33.37 -5.19
C SER A 290 -0.23 33.38 -6.68
N LEU A 291 -0.50 32.20 -7.28
CA LEU A 291 -1.02 32.12 -8.65
C LEU A 291 -2.47 32.57 -8.79
N LYS A 292 -3.22 32.60 -7.68
CA LYS A 292 -4.62 33.02 -7.68
C LYS A 292 -4.78 34.54 -7.87
N THR A 293 -3.77 35.32 -7.49
CA THR A 293 -3.79 36.76 -7.63
C THR A 293 -3.45 37.24 -9.03
N LEU A 294 -2.89 36.39 -9.88
CA LEU A 294 -2.53 36.73 -11.26
C LEU A 294 -3.81 36.80 -12.11
N LYS A 295 -3.99 37.90 -12.81
CA LYS A 295 -5.15 38.08 -13.71
C LYS A 295 -4.98 37.35 -15.03
N GLY A 296 -3.75 37.17 -15.51
CA GLY A 296 -3.42 36.52 -16.79
C GLY A 296 -3.37 37.51 -17.95
N GLU A 297 -3.25 38.78 -17.65
CA GLU A 297 -3.15 39.87 -18.64
C GLU A 297 -1.81 39.88 -19.34
N ASN A 298 -0.74 39.59 -18.58
CA ASN A 298 0.62 39.60 -19.09
C ASN A 298 1.06 38.18 -19.55
N GLU A 299 2.03 38.13 -20.46
CA GLU A 299 2.56 36.85 -20.98
C GLU A 299 3.19 36.02 -19.89
N TRP A 300 3.94 36.62 -18.98
CA TRP A 300 4.56 35.91 -17.85
C TRP A 300 3.52 35.32 -16.88
N GLU A 301 2.40 36.02 -16.62
CA GLU A 301 1.30 35.50 -15.79
C GLU A 301 0.63 34.29 -16.44
N ARG A 302 0.33 34.40 -17.75
CA ARG A 302 -0.22 33.27 -18.52
C ARG A 302 0.69 32.08 -18.51
N LYS A 303 2.03 32.28 -18.65
CA LYS A 303 3.02 31.23 -18.60
C LYS A 303 3.06 30.57 -17.22
N MET A 304 3.09 31.34 -16.12
CA MET A 304 3.06 30.84 -14.75
C MET A 304 1.80 30.03 -14.46
N LYS A 305 0.64 30.52 -14.86
CA LYS A 305 -0.65 29.82 -14.74
C LYS A 305 -0.66 28.52 -15.53
N ARG A 306 -0.23 28.54 -16.81
CA ARG A 306 -0.16 27.34 -17.66
C ARG A 306 0.75 26.25 -17.09
N MET A 307 1.87 26.65 -16.53
CA MET A 307 2.84 25.75 -15.93
C MET A 307 2.51 25.38 -14.48
N ASN A 308 1.50 26.01 -13.90
CA ASN A 308 1.12 25.91 -12.48
C ASN A 308 2.34 26.08 -11.54
N ARG A 309 3.17 27.08 -11.82
CA ARG A 309 4.40 27.37 -11.08
C ARG A 309 4.45 28.81 -10.61
N LYS A 310 4.90 29.03 -9.37
CA LYS A 310 5.06 30.34 -8.73
C LYS A 310 6.38 31.03 -9.08
N THR A 311 7.25 30.36 -9.85
CA THR A 311 8.59 30.88 -10.17
C THR A 311 8.90 30.79 -11.65
N LEU A 312 9.64 31.77 -12.19
CA LEU A 312 10.22 31.76 -13.54
C LEU A 312 11.69 32.13 -13.47
N ALA A 313 12.55 31.44 -14.22
CA ALA A 313 13.91 31.87 -14.48
C ALA A 313 13.89 32.88 -15.64
N VAL A 314 14.28 34.09 -15.40
CA VAL A 314 14.17 35.21 -16.38
C VAL A 314 15.52 35.92 -16.52
N CYS A 315 15.81 36.43 -17.71
CA CYS A 315 16.97 37.31 -17.92
C CYS A 315 16.66 38.73 -17.38
N GLY A 316 17.70 39.54 -17.13
CA GLY A 316 17.55 40.88 -16.58
C GLY A 316 16.55 41.76 -17.33
N ALA A 317 16.57 41.77 -18.67
CA ALA A 317 15.64 42.54 -19.49
C ALA A 317 14.16 42.11 -19.32
N CYS A 318 13.90 40.81 -19.11
CA CYS A 318 12.56 40.29 -18.82
C CYS A 318 12.14 40.58 -17.36
N ASP A 319 13.06 40.53 -16.43
CA ASP A 319 12.81 40.87 -15.03
C ASP A 319 12.44 42.33 -14.86
N GLU A 320 13.19 43.25 -15.50
CA GLU A 320 12.85 44.68 -15.54
C GLU A 320 11.46 44.95 -16.14
N LYS A 321 11.12 44.25 -17.24
CA LYS A 321 9.78 44.37 -17.84
C LYS A 321 8.65 43.92 -16.91
N ILE A 322 8.87 42.90 -16.12
CA ILE A 322 7.91 42.43 -15.15
C ILE A 322 7.73 43.45 -14.04
N HIS A 323 8.82 43.97 -13.49
CA HIS A 323 8.81 44.93 -12.39
C HIS A 323 8.34 46.35 -12.81
N SER A 324 8.62 46.79 -14.03
CA SER A 324 8.16 48.11 -14.53
C SER A 324 6.66 48.17 -14.68
N LYS A 325 5.98 47.06 -14.94
CA LYS A 325 4.52 46.99 -15.02
C LYS A 325 3.85 46.86 -13.64
N GLN A 326 4.52 46.23 -12.66
CA GLN A 326 4.00 46.16 -11.28
C GLN A 326 4.04 47.49 -10.52
N ARG A 327 4.83 48.48 -10.98
CA ARG A 327 4.90 49.85 -10.39
C ARG A 327 3.85 50.79 -10.93
N ARG A 328 3.03 50.40 -11.92
CA ARG A 328 2.00 51.24 -12.55
C ARG A 328 0.56 50.92 -12.14
N ASP A 329 0.38 49.87 -11.35
CA ASP A 329 -0.88 49.48 -10.68
C ASP A 329 -0.73 49.67 -9.14
#